data_56c3549b4837c16535ae50d5df35b1ee
#
_entry.id   56c3549b4837c16535ae50d5df35b1ee
#
_cell.length_a   1.000
_cell.length_b   1.000
_cell.length_c   1.000
_cell.angle_alpha   90.00
_cell.angle_beta   90.00
_cell.angle_gamma   90.00
#
_symmetry.space_group_name_H-M   'P 1'
#
loop_
_entity.id
_entity.type
_entity.pdbx_description
1 polymer ?
#
loop_
_entity_poly.entity_id
_entity_poly.type
_entity_poly.pdbx_seq_one_letter_code
_entity_poly.pdbx_strand_id
1 'polypeptide(L)'
;MQNNNNMKTKHLSSIVILFVALITASCSKKTDPTNLIDDKDKIDIKGSLSNGDMRHPNIEAGYWGKTVYVYFHDYLGECVVSISDKQDQVVFCDTVTSGYNTETRFYMGDQPLSRYHLVISNGTDEAEGRFNNFRVVAHKP
;
A
#
# COMPACT_ATOMS: atom_id res chain seq x y z
N MET A 1 -53.54 -12.12 -51.53
CA MET A 1 -53.29 -12.77 -50.23
C MET A 1 -52.40 -11.86 -49.36
N GLN A 2 -53.08 -11.26 -48.42
CA GLN A 2 -52.45 -10.39 -47.42
C GLN A 2 -51.79 -11.28 -46.37
N ASN A 3 -50.62 -10.93 -45.89
CA ASN A 3 -50.14 -11.39 -44.60
C ASN A 3 -49.47 -10.27 -43.83
N ASN A 4 -50.18 -9.88 -42.79
CA ASN A 4 -49.77 -8.98 -41.71
C ASN A 4 -48.68 -9.63 -40.88
N ASN A 5 -47.58 -8.93 -40.69
CA ASN A 5 -46.72 -9.11 -39.55
C ASN A 5 -46.19 -7.74 -39.05
N ASN A 6 -47.10 -7.07 -38.39
CA ASN A 6 -46.79 -5.87 -37.63
C ASN A 6 -47.19 -6.16 -36.20
N MET A 7 -46.25 -6.65 -35.38
CA MET A 7 -46.34 -6.55 -33.91
C MET A 7 -45.05 -7.03 -33.27
N LYS A 8 -44.54 -6.20 -32.38
CA LYS A 8 -43.48 -6.46 -31.37
C LYS A 8 -42.14 -5.78 -31.58
N THR A 9 -42.14 -4.47 -31.56
CA THR A 9 -40.89 -3.72 -31.24
C THR A 9 -41.18 -2.47 -30.39
N LYS A 10 -42.00 -2.59 -29.36
CA LYS A 10 -42.31 -1.45 -28.46
C LYS A 10 -41.93 -1.67 -26.98
N HIS A 11 -41.37 -2.81 -26.60
CA HIS A 11 -41.08 -3.08 -25.19
C HIS A 11 -39.59 -3.21 -24.85
N LEU A 12 -38.66 -3.07 -25.81
CA LEU A 12 -37.22 -3.15 -25.51
C LEU A 12 -36.59 -1.81 -25.18
N SER A 13 -37.26 -0.69 -25.42
CA SER A 13 -36.67 0.64 -25.22
C SER A 13 -36.82 1.16 -23.78
N SER A 14 -37.69 0.54 -22.97
CA SER A 14 -37.96 1.02 -21.60
C SER A 14 -37.08 0.37 -20.54
N ILE A 15 -36.42 -0.75 -20.86
CA ILE A 15 -35.58 -1.46 -19.87
C ILE A 15 -34.15 -0.96 -19.87
N VAL A 16 -33.69 -0.36 -20.98
CA VAL A 16 -32.29 0.15 -21.07
C VAL A 16 -32.11 1.46 -20.32
N ILE A 17 -33.15 2.24 -20.08
CA ILE A 17 -33.04 3.56 -19.40
C ILE A 17 -32.99 3.40 -17.87
N LEU A 18 -33.43 2.28 -17.32
CA LEU A 18 -33.43 2.06 -15.86
C LEU A 18 -32.08 1.59 -15.30
N PHE A 19 -31.15 1.15 -16.14
CA PHE A 19 -29.83 0.67 -15.71
C PHE A 19 -28.73 1.76 -15.66
N VAL A 20 -28.98 2.93 -16.23
CA VAL A 20 -27.96 4.02 -16.28
C VAL A 20 -28.03 4.94 -15.04
N ALA A 21 -29.07 4.85 -14.23
CA ALA A 21 -29.26 5.74 -13.08
C ALA A 21 -28.66 5.23 -11.75
N LEU A 22 -27.97 4.10 -11.74
CA LEU A 22 -27.43 3.48 -10.51
C LEU A 22 -25.91 3.54 -10.38
N ILE A 23 -25.19 4.31 -11.24
CA ILE A 23 -23.74 4.39 -11.22
C ILE A 23 -23.21 5.75 -10.69
N THR A 24 -24.03 6.59 -10.08
CA THR A 24 -23.59 7.92 -9.61
C THR A 24 -23.69 8.11 -8.11
N ALA A 25 -23.31 7.12 -7.32
CA ALA A 25 -23.11 7.33 -5.88
C ALA A 25 -21.93 6.50 -5.34
N SER A 26 -20.82 6.45 -6.07
CA SER A 26 -19.54 6.13 -5.48
C SER A 26 -18.84 7.45 -5.17
N CYS A 27 -19.27 8.08 -4.09
CA CYS A 27 -18.53 9.16 -3.45
C CYS A 27 -17.28 8.51 -2.88
N SER A 28 -16.24 8.38 -3.72
CA SER A 28 -14.88 8.08 -3.32
C SER A 28 -14.49 9.20 -2.35
N LYS A 29 -14.53 8.93 -1.05
CA LYS A 29 -13.84 9.76 -0.08
C LYS A 29 -12.40 9.85 -0.57
N LYS A 30 -12.02 11.01 -1.08
CA LYS A 30 -10.65 11.40 -1.30
C LYS A 30 -10.00 11.34 0.08
N THR A 31 -9.42 10.20 0.43
CA THR A 31 -8.56 10.09 1.59
C THR A 31 -7.34 10.92 1.24
N ASP A 32 -7.12 11.97 2.00
CA ASP A 32 -5.93 12.81 1.88
C ASP A 32 -4.72 11.88 1.99
N PRO A 33 -3.77 11.88 1.04
CA PRO A 33 -2.65 10.92 1.04
C PRO A 33 -1.61 11.20 2.13
N THR A 34 -1.85 12.14 3.04
CA THR A 34 -0.86 12.62 4.00
C THR A 34 -0.72 11.79 5.27
N ASN A 35 -1.55 10.77 5.53
CA ASN A 35 -1.37 9.85 6.67
C ASN A 35 -1.93 8.48 6.32
N LEU A 36 -1.19 7.73 5.51
CA LEU A 36 -1.56 6.35 5.13
C LEU A 36 -1.34 5.34 6.27
N ILE A 37 -0.53 5.68 7.26
CA ILE A 37 -0.18 4.81 8.39
C ILE A 37 -0.61 5.50 9.69
N ASP A 38 -1.40 4.80 10.53
CA ASP A 38 -1.69 5.25 11.90
C ASP A 38 -0.36 5.32 12.67
N ASP A 39 -0.11 6.40 13.41
CA ASP A 39 1.12 6.63 14.19
C ASP A 39 1.50 5.45 15.11
N LYS A 40 0.53 4.63 15.50
CA LYS A 40 0.77 3.44 16.34
C LYS A 40 1.46 2.28 15.63
N ASP A 41 1.32 2.24 14.30
CA ASP A 41 1.81 1.16 13.48
C ASP A 41 2.98 1.63 12.59
N LYS A 42 3.39 2.90 12.73
CA LYS A 42 4.48 3.52 11.98
C LYS A 42 5.84 2.95 12.39
N ILE A 43 6.65 2.60 11.40
CA ILE A 43 8.07 2.29 11.58
C ILE A 43 8.84 3.61 11.43
N ASP A 44 9.62 3.97 12.45
CA ASP A 44 10.47 5.17 12.41
C ASP A 44 11.63 4.92 11.42
N ILE A 45 11.55 5.56 10.26
CA ILE A 45 12.53 5.46 9.19
C ILE A 45 13.58 6.56 9.37
N LYS A 46 14.85 6.16 9.39
CA LYS A 46 16.03 7.02 9.43
C LYS A 46 16.75 6.95 8.09
N GLY A 47 17.33 8.07 7.69
CA GLY A 47 17.89 8.20 6.36
C GLY A 47 16.87 8.64 5.34
N SER A 48 17.31 8.90 4.14
CA SER A 48 16.44 9.22 3.00
C SER A 48 17.10 8.76 1.71
N LEU A 49 16.31 8.27 0.79
CA LEU A 49 16.75 8.03 -0.58
C LEU A 49 16.57 9.35 -1.33
N SER A 50 17.60 10.17 -1.34
CA SER A 50 17.46 11.54 -1.83
C SER A 50 17.53 11.64 -3.35
N ASN A 51 16.53 12.28 -3.93
CA ASN A 51 16.66 13.12 -5.12
C ASN A 51 16.57 14.60 -4.74
N GLY A 52 17.06 15.00 -3.58
CA GLY A 52 17.43 16.39 -3.29
C GLY A 52 16.41 17.30 -2.59
N ASP A 53 15.20 16.91 -2.26
CA ASP A 53 14.27 17.75 -1.48
C ASP A 53 13.97 17.12 -0.11
N MET A 54 14.60 17.64 0.94
CA MET A 54 14.50 17.13 2.32
C MET A 54 13.21 17.55 3.05
N ARG A 55 12.23 18.15 2.39
CA ARG A 55 11.07 18.73 3.07
C ARG A 55 9.98 17.73 3.43
N HIS A 56 9.96 16.57 2.78
CA HIS A 56 9.02 15.50 3.10
C HIS A 56 9.74 14.15 3.04
N PRO A 57 9.42 13.21 3.95
CA PRO A 57 9.95 11.86 3.84
C PRO A 57 9.40 11.25 2.54
N ASN A 58 10.31 10.86 1.65
CA ASN A 58 9.93 10.21 0.38
C ASN A 58 9.57 8.73 0.55
N ILE A 59 9.80 8.18 1.75
CA ILE A 59 9.43 6.81 2.14
C ILE A 59 8.77 6.84 3.51
N GLU A 60 7.67 6.12 3.63
CA GLU A 60 7.07 5.76 4.90
C GLU A 60 6.96 4.25 5.01
N ALA A 61 7.05 3.73 6.23
CA ALA A 61 6.83 2.31 6.49
C ALA A 61 5.98 2.10 7.73
N GLY A 62 5.24 1.01 7.75
CA GLY A 62 4.40 0.61 8.87
C GLY A 62 4.32 -0.90 9.01
N TYR A 63 3.92 -1.36 10.20
CA TYR A 63 3.67 -2.76 10.50
C TYR A 63 2.28 -2.93 11.09
N TRP A 64 1.40 -3.60 10.34
CA TRP A 64 0.04 -3.87 10.78
C TRP A 64 -0.45 -5.22 10.25
N GLY A 65 -1.21 -5.97 11.06
CA GLY A 65 -1.82 -7.23 10.64
C GLY A 65 -0.81 -8.28 10.16
N LYS A 66 0.38 -8.35 10.76
CA LYS A 66 1.51 -9.21 10.35
C LYS A 66 2.09 -8.87 8.99
N THR A 67 1.91 -7.66 8.52
CA THR A 67 2.40 -7.19 7.23
C THR A 67 3.21 -5.91 7.42
N VAL A 68 4.37 -5.85 6.82
CA VAL A 68 5.14 -4.62 6.64
C VAL A 68 4.65 -3.94 5.37
N TYR A 69 4.35 -2.67 5.48
CA TYR A 69 3.97 -1.79 4.37
C TYR A 69 5.09 -0.79 4.14
N VAL A 70 5.49 -0.61 2.91
CA VAL A 70 6.44 0.43 2.49
C VAL A 70 5.78 1.28 1.43
N TYR A 71 5.69 2.58 1.69
CA TYR A 71 5.10 3.57 0.80
C TYR A 71 6.20 4.45 0.21
N PHE A 72 6.21 4.58 -1.09
CA PHE A 72 7.07 5.49 -1.82
C PHE A 72 6.24 6.68 -2.28
N HIS A 73 6.59 7.88 -1.82
CA HIS A 73 5.93 9.11 -2.21
C HIS A 73 6.49 9.69 -3.49
N ASP A 74 7.74 9.31 -3.84
CA ASP A 74 8.45 9.76 -5.02
C ASP A 74 8.92 8.61 -5.91
N TYR A 75 9.28 8.94 -7.14
CA TYR A 75 9.96 8.03 -8.03
C TYR A 75 11.46 8.01 -7.69
N LEU A 76 11.92 6.92 -7.10
CA LEU A 76 13.31 6.71 -6.65
C LEU A 76 14.03 5.65 -7.50
N GLY A 77 13.39 5.16 -8.56
CA GLY A 77 13.90 4.08 -9.39
C GLY A 77 13.71 2.69 -8.79
N GLU A 78 14.61 1.78 -9.10
CA GLU A 78 14.63 0.46 -8.50
C GLU A 78 15.22 0.55 -7.09
N CYS A 79 14.47 0.02 -6.11
CA CYS A 79 14.88 -0.05 -4.72
C CYS A 79 14.92 -1.50 -4.27
N VAL A 80 15.97 -1.88 -3.57
CA VAL A 80 16.04 -3.15 -2.84
C VAL A 80 15.45 -2.93 -1.45
N VAL A 81 14.43 -3.71 -1.11
CA VAL A 81 13.82 -3.73 0.22
C VAL A 81 14.21 -5.03 0.89
N SER A 82 14.89 -4.96 2.03
CA SER A 82 15.29 -6.13 2.80
C SER A 82 14.80 -6.05 4.25
N ILE A 83 14.45 -7.18 4.81
CA ILE A 83 14.08 -7.32 6.22
C ILE A 83 14.98 -8.40 6.81
N SER A 84 15.68 -8.07 7.88
CA SER A 84 16.52 -9.00 8.63
C SER A 84 16.02 -9.17 10.07
N ASP A 85 16.34 -10.31 10.68
CA ASP A 85 16.06 -10.58 12.07
C ASP A 85 17.11 -9.95 13.00
N LYS A 86 17.00 -10.21 14.31
CA LYS A 86 17.94 -9.70 15.33
C LYS A 86 19.35 -10.26 15.24
N GLN A 87 19.59 -11.29 14.44
CA GLN A 87 20.88 -11.88 14.13
C GLN A 87 21.42 -11.41 12.77
N ASP A 88 20.83 -10.39 12.17
CA ASP A 88 21.14 -9.84 10.84
C ASP A 88 20.94 -10.89 9.70
N GLN A 89 20.16 -11.93 9.94
CA GLN A 89 19.77 -12.87 8.90
C GLN A 89 18.63 -12.30 8.07
N VAL A 90 18.83 -12.16 6.77
CA VAL A 90 17.81 -11.67 5.86
C VAL A 90 16.69 -12.69 5.75
N VAL A 91 15.47 -12.28 6.13
CA VAL A 91 14.24 -13.09 6.04
C VAL A 91 13.41 -12.73 4.83
N PHE A 92 13.53 -11.51 4.31
CA PHE A 92 12.96 -11.04 3.06
C PHE A 92 13.95 -10.14 2.33
N CYS A 93 13.98 -10.27 1.00
CA CYS A 93 14.70 -9.38 0.12
C CYS A 93 14.00 -9.37 -1.24
N ASP A 94 13.59 -8.19 -1.69
CA ASP A 94 12.95 -8.02 -2.98
C ASP A 94 13.38 -6.71 -3.64
N THR A 95 13.34 -6.68 -4.97
CA THR A 95 13.59 -5.47 -5.74
C THR A 95 12.26 -4.92 -6.23
N VAL A 96 11.95 -3.70 -5.84
CA VAL A 96 10.70 -3.02 -6.17
C VAL A 96 11.00 -1.78 -7.01
N THR A 97 10.18 -1.53 -8.01
CA THR A 97 10.23 -0.26 -8.75
C THR A 97 9.36 0.74 -8.00
N SER A 98 10.00 1.73 -7.39
CA SER A 98 9.29 2.81 -6.72
C SER A 98 8.58 3.70 -7.75
N GLY A 99 7.47 4.26 -7.36
CA GLY A 99 6.70 5.21 -8.16
C GLY A 99 5.98 6.20 -7.24
N TYR A 100 5.39 7.22 -7.82
CA TYR A 100 4.60 8.19 -7.05
C TYR A 100 3.42 7.50 -6.36
N ASN A 101 3.39 7.58 -5.02
CA ASN A 101 2.35 6.97 -4.18
C ASN A 101 2.17 5.46 -4.41
N THR A 102 3.28 4.74 -4.54
CA THR A 102 3.26 3.27 -4.66
C THR A 102 3.48 2.61 -3.31
N GLU A 103 2.86 1.45 -3.13
CA GLU A 103 2.95 0.63 -1.93
C GLU A 103 3.48 -0.75 -2.28
N THR A 104 4.39 -1.27 -1.45
CA THR A 104 4.78 -2.68 -1.45
C THR A 104 4.53 -3.31 -0.08
N ARG A 105 4.32 -4.63 -0.04
CA ARG A 105 3.90 -5.36 1.16
C ARG A 105 4.71 -6.62 1.35
N PHE A 106 5.10 -6.90 2.61
CA PHE A 106 5.82 -8.10 3.02
C PHE A 106 5.07 -8.78 4.16
N TYR A 107 4.58 -9.98 3.93
CA TYR A 107 3.86 -10.74 4.94
C TYR A 107 4.81 -11.43 5.92
N MET A 108 4.72 -11.10 7.21
CA MET A 108 5.58 -11.58 8.29
C MET A 108 4.95 -12.69 9.13
N GLY A 109 3.80 -13.25 8.70
CA GLY A 109 2.98 -14.13 9.53
C GLY A 109 3.68 -15.42 9.98
N ASP A 110 4.62 -15.90 9.17
CA ASP A 110 5.37 -17.14 9.43
C ASP A 110 6.73 -16.88 10.11
N GLN A 111 7.06 -15.60 10.35
CA GLN A 111 8.31 -15.22 10.99
C GLN A 111 8.19 -15.27 12.52
N PRO A 112 9.25 -15.66 13.23
CA PRO A 112 9.28 -15.66 14.70
C PRO A 112 8.90 -14.30 15.27
N LEU A 113 8.25 -14.29 16.45
CA LEU A 113 7.98 -13.05 17.19
C LEU A 113 9.29 -12.45 17.68
N SER A 114 9.77 -11.41 17.01
CA SER A 114 11.09 -10.83 17.26
C SER A 114 11.13 -9.36 16.84
N ARG A 115 12.27 -8.73 17.07
CA ARG A 115 12.62 -7.43 16.48
C ARG A 115 13.23 -7.68 15.10
N TYR A 116 12.84 -6.83 14.15
CA TYR A 116 13.30 -6.86 12.77
C TYR A 116 13.88 -5.51 12.37
N HIS A 117 14.76 -5.55 11.38
CA HIS A 117 15.40 -4.41 10.76
C HIS A 117 14.97 -4.33 9.29
N LEU A 118 14.34 -3.24 8.90
CA LEU A 118 13.95 -2.93 7.53
C LEU A 118 15.01 -2.00 6.94
N VAL A 119 15.50 -2.35 5.77
CA VAL A 119 16.44 -1.55 5.00
C VAL A 119 15.90 -1.38 3.59
N ILE A 120 15.94 -0.16 3.09
CA ILE A 120 15.52 0.20 1.74
C ILE A 120 16.69 0.94 1.09
N SER A 121 17.19 0.47 -0.05
CA SER A 121 18.33 1.05 -0.74
C SER A 121 18.07 1.19 -2.23
N ASN A 122 18.48 2.31 -2.83
CA ASN A 122 18.49 2.51 -4.27
C ASN A 122 19.87 2.30 -4.90
N GLY A 123 20.81 1.72 -4.13
CA GLY A 123 22.18 1.48 -4.56
C GLY A 123 23.13 2.66 -4.27
N THR A 124 22.62 3.86 -4.00
CA THR A 124 23.39 5.05 -3.63
C THR A 124 23.14 5.45 -2.18
N ASP A 125 21.88 5.51 -1.83
CA ASP A 125 21.40 5.94 -0.52
C ASP A 125 20.63 4.82 0.16
N GLU A 126 20.50 4.92 1.48
CA GLU A 126 19.84 3.92 2.31
C GLU A 126 18.93 4.58 3.35
N ALA A 127 17.78 3.98 3.55
CA ALA A 127 16.85 4.31 4.61
C ALA A 127 16.58 3.06 5.45
N GLU A 128 16.57 3.18 6.76
CA GLU A 128 16.42 2.06 7.67
C GLU A 128 15.40 2.31 8.77
N GLY A 129 14.78 1.25 9.26
CA GLY A 129 13.87 1.30 10.38
C GLY A 129 13.85 0.01 11.16
N ARG A 130 13.37 0.05 12.40
CA ARG A 130 13.24 -1.14 13.25
C ARG A 130 11.80 -1.29 13.73
N PHE A 131 11.33 -2.52 13.75
CA PHE A 131 9.98 -2.83 14.22
C PHE A 131 9.95 -4.16 14.98
N ASN A 132 8.88 -4.38 15.73
CA ASN A 132 8.60 -5.65 16.37
C ASN A 132 7.41 -6.30 15.67
N ASN A 133 7.48 -7.60 15.34
CA ASN A 133 6.34 -8.30 14.78
C ASN A 133 5.36 -8.86 15.84
N PHE A 134 5.37 -8.29 17.05
CA PHE A 134 4.42 -8.60 18.10
C PHE A 134 3.87 -7.31 18.72
N ARG A 135 2.59 -7.31 19.03
CA ARG A 135 1.99 -6.25 19.85
C ARG A 135 2.41 -6.44 21.30
N VAL A 136 3.09 -5.48 21.86
CA VAL A 136 3.20 -5.36 23.30
C VAL A 136 1.82 -4.91 23.81
N VAL A 137 1.00 -5.86 24.29
CA VAL A 137 -0.23 -5.51 25.00
C VAL A 137 0.23 -4.90 26.32
N ALA A 138 0.23 -3.58 26.43
CA ALA A 138 0.40 -2.91 27.70
C ALA A 138 -0.79 -3.27 28.59
N HIS A 139 -0.57 -4.16 29.54
CA HIS A 139 -1.52 -4.32 30.65
C HIS A 139 -1.51 -3.00 31.42
N LYS A 140 -2.62 -2.27 31.27
CA LYS A 140 -2.89 -1.11 32.13
C LYS A 140 -3.16 -1.67 33.51
N PRO A 141 -2.44 -1.24 34.55
CA PRO A 141 -2.68 -1.65 35.94
C PRO A 141 -4.07 -1.24 36.42
#